data_1969c815a308ca4f6eecccc47c70cda8
#
_entry.id   1969c815a308ca4f6eecccc47c70cda8
#
_cell.length_a   1.000
_cell.length_b   1.000
_cell.length_c   1.000
_cell.angle_alpha   90.00
_cell.angle_beta   90.00
_cell.angle_gamma   90.00
#
_symmetry.space_group_name_H-M   'P 1'
#
loop_
_entity.id
_entity.type
_entity.pdbx_description
1 polymer ?
#
loop_
_entity_poly.entity_id
_entity_poly.type
_entity_poly.pdbx_seq_one_letter_code
_entity_poly.pdbx_strand_id
1 'polypeptide(L)'
;SARIAKRWRRGTPLSAAETLYEAQPEDMAVFAYHDRTPGFERDFVGRSLDFYRRDYFLLAQDGRQKKIDIPADAELDTHREWLLIKPSSDWEVGGKRYPSGALLAANFDDYLAGKRELQLLFTPTAEQALSGYSGTRDHLILSIMDNVVNRLEVLTPQGGSWQRRPLGNPGAISTISAGGIDEESNAYFLTVSGFLQPTSLYMGNLDGGEATLLKQAPQDFDASGYQVSQHFARSKDGTRVPYFQIAAKDLKPDGSTPTLLYGYGG
;
A
#
# COMPACT_ATOMS: atom_id res chain seq x y z
N SER A 1 -14.72 30.17 -0.74
CA SER A 1 -13.84 30.46 -1.89
C SER A 1 -13.46 29.16 -2.55
N ALA A 2 -13.36 29.15 -3.88
CA ALA A 2 -12.92 27.98 -4.62
C ALA A 2 -11.50 27.59 -4.19
N ARG A 3 -11.23 26.29 -4.16
CA ARG A 3 -9.90 25.73 -3.94
C ARG A 3 -9.20 25.57 -5.27
N ILE A 4 -7.95 26.05 -5.38
CA ILE A 4 -7.23 26.15 -6.65
C ILE A 4 -5.87 25.48 -6.51
N ALA A 5 -5.55 24.50 -7.37
CA ALA A 5 -4.21 23.97 -7.54
C ALA A 5 -3.44 24.82 -8.56
N LYS A 6 -2.24 25.25 -8.19
CA LYS A 6 -1.39 26.09 -9.05
C LYS A 6 0.01 25.52 -9.18
N ARG A 7 0.62 25.73 -10.34
CA ARG A 7 2.02 25.47 -10.60
C ARG A 7 2.80 26.76 -10.48
N TRP A 8 3.73 26.83 -9.56
CA TRP A 8 4.61 27.98 -9.39
C TRP A 8 6.06 27.61 -9.70
N ARG A 9 6.72 28.49 -10.46
CA ARG A 9 8.12 28.34 -10.78
C ARG A 9 8.97 29.08 -9.75
N ARG A 10 9.88 28.35 -9.09
CA ARG A 10 10.83 28.97 -8.15
C ARG A 10 11.60 30.12 -8.81
N GLY A 11 11.77 31.24 -8.09
CA GLY A 11 12.45 32.45 -8.59
C GLY A 11 11.54 33.43 -9.31
N THR A 12 10.22 33.15 -9.42
CA THR A 12 9.24 34.08 -9.95
C THR A 12 8.33 34.65 -8.85
N PRO A 13 7.66 35.80 -9.05
CA PRO A 13 6.63 36.25 -8.13
C PRO A 13 5.50 35.24 -7.99
N LEU A 14 4.93 35.10 -6.81
CA LEU A 14 3.82 34.15 -6.56
C LEU A 14 2.59 34.47 -7.42
N SER A 15 2.38 35.74 -7.78
CA SER A 15 1.32 36.17 -8.70
C SER A 15 1.45 35.60 -10.12
N ALA A 16 2.64 35.11 -10.50
CA ALA A 16 2.89 34.45 -11.78
C ALA A 16 2.54 32.94 -11.76
N ALA A 17 2.02 32.41 -10.63
CA ALA A 17 1.64 31.01 -10.54
C ALA A 17 0.45 30.70 -11.46
N GLU A 18 0.64 29.71 -12.33
CA GLU A 18 -0.34 29.23 -13.29
C GLU A 18 -1.40 28.36 -12.60
N THR A 19 -2.69 28.61 -12.88
CA THR A 19 -3.78 27.77 -12.40
C THR A 19 -3.82 26.49 -13.22
N LEU A 20 -3.70 25.33 -12.55
CA LEU A 20 -3.83 24.00 -13.16
C LEU A 20 -5.24 23.46 -13.06
N TYR A 21 -5.90 23.71 -11.92
CA TYR A 21 -7.23 23.20 -11.65
C TYR A 21 -7.95 24.08 -10.62
N GLU A 22 -9.21 24.35 -10.85
CA GLU A 22 -10.10 25.06 -9.93
C GLU A 22 -11.29 24.15 -9.60
N ALA A 23 -11.47 23.86 -8.33
CA ALA A 23 -12.57 23.03 -7.84
C ALA A 23 -13.86 23.81 -7.68
N GLN A 24 -14.96 23.09 -7.58
CA GLN A 24 -16.25 23.66 -7.20
C GLN A 24 -16.21 24.12 -5.72
N PRO A 25 -17.03 25.10 -5.33
CA PRO A 25 -17.08 25.56 -3.93
C PRO A 25 -17.38 24.47 -2.91
N GLU A 26 -18.12 23.43 -3.32
CA GLU A 26 -18.55 22.30 -2.50
C GLU A 26 -17.46 21.25 -2.32
N ASP A 27 -16.45 21.21 -3.20
CA ASP A 27 -15.38 20.24 -3.14
C ASP A 27 -14.53 20.45 -1.86
N MET A 28 -14.16 19.37 -1.20
CA MET A 28 -13.40 19.43 0.06
C MET A 28 -11.95 19.86 -0.14
N ALA A 29 -11.31 19.42 -1.23
CA ALA A 29 -9.91 19.74 -1.53
C ALA A 29 -9.60 19.61 -3.02
N VAL A 30 -8.45 20.16 -3.42
CA VAL A 30 -7.82 19.94 -4.74
C VAL A 30 -6.41 19.43 -4.54
N PHE A 31 -5.91 18.70 -5.51
CA PHE A 31 -4.52 18.26 -5.56
C PHE A 31 -3.97 18.35 -6.99
N ALA A 32 -2.65 18.46 -7.08
CA ALA A 32 -1.91 18.31 -8.31
C ALA A 32 -0.57 17.64 -7.99
N TYR A 33 -0.13 16.74 -8.82
CA TYR A 33 1.18 16.12 -8.71
C TYR A 33 1.75 15.75 -10.08
N HIS A 34 3.06 15.65 -10.13
CA HIS A 34 3.81 15.25 -11.31
C HIS A 34 4.49 13.91 -11.03
N ASP A 35 4.09 12.87 -11.77
CA ASP A 35 4.79 11.59 -11.82
C ASP A 35 6.09 11.80 -12.60
N ARG A 36 7.23 11.53 -11.96
CA ARG A 36 8.57 11.76 -12.51
C ARG A 36 9.22 10.47 -13.00
N THR A 37 8.49 9.37 -13.00
CA THR A 37 9.02 8.07 -13.44
C THR A 37 9.58 8.20 -14.86
N PRO A 38 10.90 7.97 -15.07
CA PRO A 38 11.53 8.18 -16.36
C PRO A 38 10.85 7.40 -17.49
N GLY A 39 10.42 8.10 -18.55
CA GLY A 39 9.68 7.54 -19.68
C GLY A 39 8.19 7.36 -19.46
N PHE A 40 7.69 7.72 -18.28
CA PHE A 40 6.26 7.63 -17.90
C PHE A 40 5.79 8.90 -17.19
N GLU A 41 6.43 10.02 -17.46
CA GLU A 41 6.11 11.30 -16.84
C GLU A 41 4.68 11.71 -17.15
N ARG A 42 3.91 12.05 -16.11
CA ARG A 42 2.51 12.45 -16.21
C ARG A 42 2.16 13.55 -15.21
N ASP A 43 1.34 14.49 -15.63
CA ASP A 43 0.75 15.49 -14.75
C ASP A 43 -0.67 15.08 -14.38
N PHE A 44 -0.97 15.10 -13.10
CA PHE A 44 -2.31 14.81 -12.58
C PHE A 44 -2.85 15.99 -11.80
N VAL A 45 -4.14 16.21 -11.95
CA VAL A 45 -4.92 17.12 -11.11
C VAL A 45 -6.17 16.38 -10.64
N GLY A 46 -6.76 16.86 -9.55
CA GLY A 46 -8.00 16.26 -9.09
C GLY A 46 -8.62 17.01 -7.94
N ARG A 47 -9.76 16.50 -7.51
CA ARG A 47 -10.55 17.03 -6.42
C ARG A 47 -11.02 15.95 -5.47
N SER A 48 -11.05 16.26 -4.19
CA SER A 48 -11.72 15.46 -3.19
C SER A 48 -13.14 16.00 -3.03
N LEU A 49 -14.13 15.16 -3.33
CA LEU A 49 -15.54 15.49 -3.16
C LEU A 49 -15.91 15.49 -1.67
N ASP A 50 -15.38 14.50 -0.94
CA ASP A 50 -15.47 14.35 0.51
C ASP A 50 -14.22 13.59 1.03
N PHE A 51 -14.30 13.00 2.25
CA PHE A 51 -13.19 12.23 2.85
C PHE A 51 -12.87 10.95 2.09
N TYR A 52 -13.81 10.38 1.36
CA TYR A 52 -13.72 9.04 0.76
C TYR A 52 -13.74 9.06 -0.76
N ARG A 53 -14.23 10.14 -1.40
CA ARG A 53 -14.45 10.20 -2.85
C ARG A 53 -13.60 11.26 -3.51
N ARG A 54 -12.99 10.88 -4.64
CA ARG A 54 -12.10 11.75 -5.45
C ARG A 54 -12.36 11.56 -6.93
N ASP A 55 -12.17 12.63 -7.68
CA ASP A 55 -12.03 12.58 -9.13
C ASP A 55 -10.58 12.84 -9.51
N TYR A 56 -10.07 12.08 -10.46
CA TYR A 56 -8.72 12.20 -10.98
C TYR A 56 -8.75 12.56 -12.45
N PHE A 57 -7.84 13.46 -12.86
CA PHE A 57 -7.72 13.91 -14.24
C PHE A 57 -6.25 13.88 -14.66
N LEU A 58 -5.98 13.31 -15.83
CA LEU A 58 -4.71 13.52 -16.51
C LEU A 58 -4.70 14.93 -17.11
N LEU A 59 -3.65 15.70 -16.83
CA LEU A 59 -3.44 17.04 -17.36
C LEU A 59 -2.51 16.96 -18.57
N ALA A 60 -3.01 17.29 -19.76
CA ALA A 60 -2.21 17.37 -20.96
C ALA A 60 -1.34 18.66 -20.98
N GLN A 61 -0.30 18.67 -21.78
CA GLN A 61 0.61 19.82 -21.91
C GLN A 61 -0.09 21.11 -22.39
N ASP A 62 -1.18 20.97 -23.14
CA ASP A 62 -2.01 22.07 -23.61
C ASP A 62 -3.07 22.52 -22.58
N GLY A 63 -3.01 22.00 -21.36
CA GLY A 63 -3.93 22.32 -20.27
C GLY A 63 -5.26 21.55 -20.29
N ARG A 64 -5.51 20.72 -21.32
CA ARG A 64 -6.73 19.90 -21.35
C ARG A 64 -6.68 18.84 -20.23
N GLN A 65 -7.83 18.64 -19.60
CA GLN A 65 -8.01 17.68 -18.53
C GLN A 65 -8.83 16.50 -19.04
N LYS A 66 -8.32 15.28 -18.88
CA LYS A 66 -9.04 14.05 -19.21
C LYS A 66 -9.34 13.29 -17.92
N LYS A 67 -10.63 13.19 -17.58
CA LYS A 67 -11.05 12.42 -16.41
C LYS A 67 -10.66 10.95 -16.58
N ILE A 68 -10.10 10.37 -15.51
CA ILE A 68 -9.84 8.94 -15.44
C ILE A 68 -11.12 8.28 -14.90
N ASP A 69 -11.73 7.44 -15.74
CA ASP A 69 -13.03 6.85 -15.50
C ASP A 69 -12.94 5.63 -14.56
N ILE A 70 -12.83 5.92 -13.25
CA ILE A 70 -12.85 4.96 -12.16
C ILE A 70 -13.90 5.36 -11.14
N PRO A 71 -14.35 4.45 -10.24
CA PRO A 71 -15.23 4.81 -9.14
C PRO A 71 -14.62 5.92 -8.28
N ALA A 72 -15.45 6.87 -7.85
CA ALA A 72 -14.96 8.01 -7.07
C ALA A 72 -14.38 7.59 -5.70
N ASP A 73 -14.80 6.46 -5.15
CA ASP A 73 -14.29 5.85 -3.92
C ASP A 73 -13.07 4.93 -4.14
N ALA A 74 -12.56 4.83 -5.37
CA ALA A 74 -11.36 4.07 -5.66
C ALA A 74 -10.10 4.92 -5.43
N GLU A 75 -9.06 4.29 -4.87
CA GLU A 75 -7.72 4.83 -4.87
C GLU A 75 -7.08 4.60 -6.25
N LEU A 76 -6.36 5.60 -6.75
CA LEU A 76 -5.61 5.55 -8.00
C LEU A 76 -4.14 5.78 -7.72
N ASP A 77 -3.30 5.00 -8.37
CA ASP A 77 -1.86 5.19 -8.42
C ASP A 77 -1.31 4.81 -9.80
N THR A 78 -0.05 5.12 -10.06
CA THR A 78 0.66 4.73 -11.27
C THR A 78 1.98 4.03 -10.95
N HIS A 79 2.34 3.09 -11.78
CA HIS A 79 3.65 2.44 -11.74
C HIS A 79 4.11 2.16 -13.17
N ARG A 80 4.99 2.99 -13.70
CA ARG A 80 5.46 2.96 -15.10
C ARG A 80 4.26 2.97 -16.07
N GLU A 81 4.13 1.94 -16.92
CA GLU A 81 2.99 1.79 -17.84
C GLU A 81 1.67 1.38 -17.17
N TRP A 82 1.67 1.10 -15.88
CA TRP A 82 0.52 0.56 -15.18
C TRP A 82 -0.28 1.65 -14.46
N LEU A 83 -1.58 1.60 -14.64
CA LEU A 83 -2.58 2.23 -13.80
C LEU A 83 -2.98 1.23 -12.71
N LEU A 84 -2.84 1.61 -11.45
CA LEU A 84 -3.24 0.81 -10.30
C LEU A 84 -4.53 1.37 -9.72
N ILE A 85 -5.51 0.48 -9.49
CA ILE A 85 -6.83 0.86 -9.01
C ILE A 85 -7.21 -0.03 -7.83
N LYS A 86 -7.58 0.59 -6.71
CA LYS A 86 -8.10 -0.12 -5.53
C LYS A 86 -9.48 0.40 -5.17
N PRO A 87 -10.56 -0.27 -5.58
CA PRO A 87 -11.92 0.14 -5.28
C PRO A 87 -12.25 -0.09 -3.80
N SER A 88 -12.95 0.87 -3.18
CA SER A 88 -13.44 0.74 -1.80
C SER A 88 -14.81 0.08 -1.70
N SER A 89 -15.51 -0.05 -2.83
CA SER A 89 -16.77 -0.80 -2.98
C SER A 89 -16.63 -1.84 -4.08
N ASP A 90 -17.51 -2.83 -4.12
CA ASP A 90 -17.55 -3.78 -5.24
C ASP A 90 -17.75 -3.02 -6.56
N TRP A 91 -16.97 -3.35 -7.56
CA TRP A 91 -16.96 -2.65 -8.84
C TRP A 91 -17.20 -3.59 -10.02
N GLU A 92 -18.14 -3.22 -10.87
CA GLU A 92 -18.41 -3.92 -12.12
C GLU A 92 -17.88 -3.12 -13.31
N VAL A 93 -16.96 -3.70 -14.08
CA VAL A 93 -16.36 -3.08 -15.25
C VAL A 93 -15.90 -4.14 -16.24
N GLY A 94 -16.03 -3.88 -17.54
CA GLY A 94 -15.61 -4.84 -18.59
C GLY A 94 -16.33 -6.20 -18.49
N GLY A 95 -17.55 -6.23 -17.96
CA GLY A 95 -18.32 -7.47 -17.75
C GLY A 95 -17.82 -8.35 -16.61
N LYS A 96 -16.94 -7.85 -15.73
CA LYS A 96 -16.41 -8.54 -14.55
C LYS A 96 -16.71 -7.76 -13.30
N ARG A 97 -16.91 -8.48 -12.18
CA ARG A 97 -17.04 -7.90 -10.85
C ARG A 97 -15.76 -8.09 -10.05
N TYR A 98 -15.30 -7.02 -9.44
CA TYR A 98 -14.13 -6.98 -8.57
C TYR A 98 -14.56 -6.60 -7.16
N PRO A 99 -14.10 -7.31 -6.12
CA PRO A 99 -14.53 -7.02 -4.75
C PRO A 99 -13.87 -5.75 -4.21
N SER A 100 -14.55 -5.11 -3.26
CA SER A 100 -13.99 -4.05 -2.43
C SER A 100 -12.62 -4.46 -1.87
N GLY A 101 -11.62 -3.57 -1.93
CA GLY A 101 -10.26 -3.81 -1.44
C GLY A 101 -9.35 -4.66 -2.34
N ALA A 102 -9.83 -5.07 -3.52
CA ALA A 102 -8.98 -5.68 -4.54
C ALA A 102 -7.94 -4.68 -5.06
N LEU A 103 -6.77 -5.15 -5.52
CA LEU A 103 -5.82 -4.35 -6.28
C LEU A 103 -5.84 -4.80 -7.74
N LEU A 104 -6.07 -3.85 -8.62
CA LEU A 104 -6.19 -4.06 -10.06
C LEU A 104 -5.10 -3.28 -10.79
N ALA A 105 -4.59 -3.83 -11.89
CA ALA A 105 -3.70 -3.14 -12.81
C ALA A 105 -4.27 -3.14 -14.22
N ALA A 106 -4.11 -2.03 -14.93
CA ALA A 106 -4.36 -1.90 -16.36
C ALA A 106 -3.18 -1.20 -17.02
N ASN A 107 -2.94 -1.44 -18.32
CA ASN A 107 -2.07 -0.53 -19.05
C ASN A 107 -2.72 0.86 -19.08
N PHE A 108 -1.96 1.89 -18.67
CA PHE A 108 -2.47 3.23 -18.47
C PHE A 108 -3.07 3.84 -19.75
N ASP A 109 -2.33 3.75 -20.87
CA ASP A 109 -2.73 4.35 -22.13
C ASP A 109 -3.92 3.62 -22.74
N ASP A 110 -3.92 2.30 -22.68
CA ASP A 110 -5.04 1.46 -23.11
C ASP A 110 -6.31 1.76 -22.31
N TYR A 111 -6.18 1.95 -21.01
CA TYR A 111 -7.31 2.30 -20.14
C TYR A 111 -7.88 3.67 -20.51
N LEU A 112 -7.02 4.67 -20.74
CA LEU A 112 -7.43 5.98 -21.21
C LEU A 112 -8.03 5.95 -22.62
N ALA A 113 -7.63 5.01 -23.47
CA ALA A 113 -8.23 4.77 -24.78
C ALA A 113 -9.59 4.06 -24.73
N GLY A 114 -10.06 3.68 -23.52
CA GLY A 114 -11.36 3.04 -23.31
C GLY A 114 -11.33 1.53 -23.16
N LYS A 115 -10.14 0.89 -23.25
CA LYS A 115 -10.03 -0.54 -22.93
C LYS A 115 -10.30 -0.79 -21.44
N ARG A 116 -10.88 -1.93 -21.11
CA ARG A 116 -11.22 -2.32 -19.72
C ARG A 116 -10.66 -3.70 -19.39
N GLU A 117 -9.42 -3.96 -19.85
CA GLU A 117 -8.67 -5.17 -19.54
C GLU A 117 -7.92 -4.97 -18.22
N LEU A 118 -8.51 -5.42 -17.12
CA LEU A 118 -7.95 -5.31 -15.79
C LEU A 118 -7.34 -6.64 -15.35
N GLN A 119 -6.13 -6.57 -14.80
CA GLN A 119 -5.43 -7.70 -14.18
C GLN A 119 -5.61 -7.62 -12.66
N LEU A 120 -5.99 -8.72 -12.05
CA LEU A 120 -6.22 -8.80 -10.60
C LEU A 120 -4.89 -9.13 -9.92
N LEU A 121 -4.34 -8.15 -9.18
CA LEU A 121 -3.08 -8.30 -8.46
C LEU A 121 -3.28 -8.81 -7.04
N PHE A 122 -4.40 -8.49 -6.42
CA PHE A 122 -4.76 -8.95 -5.08
C PHE A 122 -6.26 -9.07 -4.95
N THR A 123 -6.71 -10.13 -4.28
CA THR A 123 -8.12 -10.34 -3.89
C THR A 123 -8.19 -10.48 -2.38
N PRO A 124 -8.96 -9.65 -1.67
CA PRO A 124 -9.19 -9.82 -0.24
C PRO A 124 -9.99 -11.09 0.05
N THR A 125 -9.78 -11.65 1.24
CA THR A 125 -10.57 -12.77 1.79
C THR A 125 -11.09 -12.41 3.17
N ALA A 126 -11.74 -13.33 3.85
CA ALA A 126 -12.17 -13.12 5.24
C ALA A 126 -10.98 -12.94 6.19
N GLU A 127 -9.82 -13.51 5.85
CA GLU A 127 -8.60 -13.51 6.67
C GLU A 127 -7.53 -12.56 6.14
N GLN A 128 -7.63 -12.13 4.87
CA GLN A 128 -6.57 -11.37 4.20
C GLN A 128 -7.06 -10.04 3.65
N ALA A 129 -6.29 -8.99 3.94
CA ALA A 129 -6.51 -7.64 3.41
C ALA A 129 -5.18 -7.05 2.90
N LEU A 130 -5.26 -6.22 1.87
CA LEU A 130 -4.13 -5.43 1.41
C LEU A 130 -3.94 -4.22 2.32
N SER A 131 -2.86 -4.21 3.10
CA SER A 131 -2.50 -3.07 3.96
C SER A 131 -1.88 -1.92 3.17
N GLY A 132 -1.24 -2.21 2.02
CA GLY A 132 -0.62 -1.23 1.16
C GLY A 132 0.28 -1.88 0.11
N TYR A 133 0.84 -1.06 -0.75
CA TYR A 133 1.83 -1.48 -1.74
C TYR A 133 2.81 -0.34 -2.03
N SER A 134 3.96 -0.66 -2.59
CA SER A 134 4.97 0.32 -3.03
C SER A 134 5.66 -0.17 -4.31
N GLY A 135 5.94 0.76 -5.22
CA GLY A 135 6.71 0.48 -6.43
C GLY A 135 8.22 0.58 -6.20
N THR A 136 8.98 -0.21 -6.94
CA THR A 136 10.38 0.01 -7.29
C THR A 136 10.46 0.19 -8.81
N ARG A 137 11.64 0.27 -9.41
CA ARG A 137 11.71 0.41 -10.87
C ARG A 137 10.89 -0.65 -11.63
N ASP A 138 11.06 -1.93 -11.29
CA ASP A 138 10.48 -3.02 -12.11
C ASP A 138 9.46 -3.88 -11.34
N HIS A 139 9.20 -3.58 -10.05
CA HIS A 139 8.40 -4.44 -9.19
C HIS A 139 7.40 -3.64 -8.34
N LEU A 140 6.35 -4.33 -7.92
CA LEU A 140 5.48 -3.89 -6.82
C LEU A 140 5.74 -4.76 -5.59
N ILE A 141 5.82 -4.15 -4.43
CA ILE A 141 5.85 -4.84 -3.13
C ILE A 141 4.46 -4.69 -2.52
N LEU A 142 3.76 -5.79 -2.32
CA LEU A 142 2.48 -5.79 -1.61
C LEU A 142 2.70 -6.11 -0.13
N SER A 143 2.08 -5.32 0.74
CA SER A 143 1.94 -5.60 2.17
C SER A 143 0.57 -6.19 2.43
N ILE A 144 0.51 -7.46 2.81
CA ILE A 144 -0.72 -8.20 3.04
C ILE A 144 -0.84 -8.53 4.53
N MET A 145 -1.95 -8.16 5.13
CA MET A 145 -2.31 -8.60 6.47
C MET A 145 -3.06 -9.93 6.36
N ASP A 146 -2.54 -10.96 7.00
CA ASP A 146 -3.13 -12.30 7.03
C ASP A 146 -3.32 -12.73 8.48
N ASN A 147 -4.58 -12.78 8.94
CA ASN A 147 -4.92 -13.04 10.36
C ASN A 147 -4.07 -12.17 11.32
N VAL A 148 -3.98 -10.87 11.05
CA VAL A 148 -3.21 -9.84 11.78
C VAL A 148 -1.67 -10.01 11.77
N VAL A 149 -1.14 -10.92 10.96
CA VAL A 149 0.29 -11.04 10.68
C VAL A 149 0.60 -10.44 9.31
N ASN A 150 1.56 -9.55 9.24
CA ASN A 150 1.96 -8.97 7.96
C ASN A 150 2.87 -9.92 7.19
N ARG A 151 2.66 -9.99 5.89
CA ARG A 151 3.57 -10.62 4.94
C ARG A 151 3.77 -9.73 3.71
N LEU A 152 4.91 -9.89 3.07
CA LEU A 152 5.25 -9.14 1.87
C LEU A 152 5.34 -10.07 0.66
N GLU A 153 4.85 -9.59 -0.47
CA GLU A 153 4.97 -10.26 -1.76
C GLU A 153 5.51 -9.28 -2.79
N VAL A 154 6.41 -9.77 -3.64
CA VAL A 154 6.93 -9.02 -4.80
C VAL A 154 6.20 -9.49 -6.04
N LEU A 155 5.64 -8.55 -6.78
CA LEU A 155 5.02 -8.78 -8.07
C LEU A 155 5.89 -8.16 -9.17
N THR A 156 6.15 -8.94 -10.22
CA THR A 156 6.95 -8.51 -11.36
C THR A 156 6.12 -8.69 -12.64
N PRO A 157 5.88 -7.63 -13.42
CA PRO A 157 5.19 -7.76 -14.71
C PRO A 157 6.05 -8.59 -15.67
N GLN A 158 5.46 -9.59 -16.31
CA GLN A 158 6.15 -10.43 -17.29
C GLN A 158 5.17 -11.02 -18.30
N GLY A 159 5.36 -10.70 -19.59
CA GLY A 159 4.61 -11.34 -20.68
C GLY A 159 3.08 -11.22 -20.58
N GLY A 160 2.56 -10.09 -20.11
CA GLY A 160 1.12 -9.86 -19.94
C GLY A 160 0.52 -10.45 -18.66
N SER A 161 1.35 -10.99 -17.76
CA SER A 161 0.97 -11.49 -16.43
C SER A 161 1.90 -10.92 -15.35
N TRP A 162 1.64 -11.27 -14.07
CA TRP A 162 2.49 -10.86 -12.95
C TRP A 162 3.05 -12.09 -12.25
N GLN A 163 4.37 -12.21 -12.27
CA GLN A 163 5.08 -13.19 -11.45
C GLN A 163 5.03 -12.76 -9.98
N ARG A 164 4.89 -13.73 -9.07
CA ARG A 164 4.72 -13.47 -7.64
C ARG A 164 5.72 -14.29 -6.84
N ARG A 165 6.38 -13.65 -5.86
CA ARG A 165 7.25 -14.33 -4.90
C ARG A 165 7.16 -13.70 -3.52
N PRO A 166 7.38 -14.43 -2.44
CA PRO A 166 7.46 -13.85 -1.11
C PRO A 166 8.70 -12.96 -0.96
N LEU A 167 8.61 -11.96 -0.07
CA LEU A 167 9.72 -11.14 0.39
C LEU A 167 9.85 -11.27 1.91
N GLY A 168 11.05 -11.62 2.40
CA GLY A 168 11.31 -11.85 3.81
C GLY A 168 10.93 -13.26 4.27
N ASN A 169 10.79 -13.45 5.58
CA ASN A 169 10.41 -14.74 6.18
C ASN A 169 8.88 -14.79 6.41
N PRO A 170 8.12 -15.51 5.59
CA PRO A 170 6.66 -15.53 5.67
C PRO A 170 6.09 -16.20 6.93
N GLY A 171 6.92 -16.84 7.75
CA GLY A 171 6.49 -17.51 8.99
C GLY A 171 6.77 -16.72 10.27
N ALA A 172 7.41 -15.57 10.19
CA ALA A 172 7.75 -14.79 11.38
C ALA A 172 6.53 -14.01 11.90
N ILE A 173 6.25 -14.12 13.20
CA ILE A 173 5.26 -13.28 13.89
C ILE A 173 5.91 -11.92 14.17
N SER A 174 5.84 -11.04 13.19
CA SER A 174 6.41 -9.69 13.25
C SER A 174 5.58 -8.74 12.38
N THR A 175 5.62 -7.47 12.71
CA THR A 175 5.17 -6.41 11.82
C THR A 175 6.29 -6.13 10.83
N ILE A 176 6.00 -6.30 9.54
CA ILE A 176 6.95 -6.02 8.47
C ILE A 176 6.33 -5.04 7.48
N SER A 177 7.14 -4.10 7.02
CA SER A 177 6.77 -3.18 5.94
C SER A 177 7.97 -2.96 5.03
N ALA A 178 7.71 -2.83 3.74
CA ALA A 178 8.75 -2.53 2.77
C ALA A 178 8.27 -1.48 1.78
N GLY A 179 9.21 -0.65 1.29
CA GLY A 179 8.94 0.35 0.28
C GLY A 179 10.15 0.55 -0.63
N GLY A 180 9.91 0.81 -1.91
CA GLY A 180 10.94 1.23 -2.85
C GLY A 180 11.61 2.53 -2.40
N ILE A 181 12.89 2.66 -2.70
CA ILE A 181 13.67 3.86 -2.35
C ILE A 181 13.40 4.96 -3.39
N ASP A 182 13.35 4.57 -4.66
CA ASP A 182 13.10 5.44 -5.80
C ASP A 182 12.52 4.65 -6.98
N GLU A 183 12.19 5.35 -8.07
CA GLU A 183 11.64 4.78 -9.30
C GLU A 183 12.71 4.37 -10.31
N GLU A 184 13.99 4.56 -10.01
CA GLU A 184 15.11 4.29 -10.93
C GLU A 184 15.86 3.00 -10.58
N SER A 185 15.63 2.46 -9.37
CA SER A 185 16.28 1.25 -8.89
C SER A 185 15.28 0.24 -8.32
N ASN A 186 15.73 -1.01 -8.12
CA ASN A 186 14.97 -2.03 -7.41
C ASN A 186 15.37 -2.15 -5.93
N ALA A 187 16.04 -1.11 -5.42
CA ALA A 187 16.38 -1.02 -4.01
C ALA A 187 15.13 -0.72 -3.15
N TYR A 188 15.09 -1.29 -1.96
CA TYR A 188 13.98 -1.11 -1.02
C TYR A 188 14.48 -1.02 0.42
N PHE A 189 13.75 -0.30 1.25
CA PHE A 189 13.86 -0.39 2.70
C PHE A 189 12.87 -1.43 3.23
N LEU A 190 13.33 -2.19 4.24
CA LEU A 190 12.51 -3.14 4.97
C LEU A 190 12.60 -2.80 6.46
N THR A 191 11.45 -2.55 7.08
CA THR A 191 11.34 -2.38 8.53
C THR A 191 10.72 -3.63 9.12
N VAL A 192 11.35 -4.17 10.15
CA VAL A 192 10.87 -5.33 10.90
C VAL A 192 10.78 -4.96 12.37
N SER A 193 9.65 -5.28 13.00
CA SER A 193 9.44 -5.09 14.44
C SER A 193 8.63 -6.24 15.00
N GLY A 194 8.96 -6.71 16.21
CA GLY A 194 8.25 -7.81 16.84
C GLY A 194 8.19 -7.65 18.35
N PHE A 195 7.41 -8.50 19.01
CA PHE A 195 7.29 -8.47 20.49
C PHE A 195 8.62 -8.73 21.20
N LEU A 196 9.49 -9.54 20.60
CA LEU A 196 10.80 -9.93 21.15
C LEU A 196 11.97 -9.42 20.30
N GLN A 197 11.68 -8.69 19.23
CA GLN A 197 12.67 -8.14 18.29
C GLN A 197 12.54 -6.62 18.26
N PRO A 198 13.62 -5.87 18.55
CA PRO A 198 13.62 -4.42 18.37
C PRO A 198 13.38 -4.02 16.93
N THR A 199 12.78 -2.85 16.73
CA THR A 199 12.59 -2.30 15.39
C THR A 199 13.91 -2.21 14.66
N SER A 200 13.98 -2.84 13.51
CA SER A 200 15.17 -2.99 12.69
C SER A 200 14.91 -2.51 11.27
N LEU A 201 15.80 -1.70 10.74
CA LEU A 201 15.77 -1.18 9.37
C LEU A 201 16.82 -1.91 8.54
N TYR A 202 16.37 -2.47 7.44
CA TYR A 202 17.21 -3.12 6.44
C TYR A 202 17.11 -2.41 5.10
N MET A 203 18.12 -2.60 4.26
CA MET A 203 18.11 -2.23 2.86
C MET A 203 18.44 -3.45 2.01
N GLY A 204 17.66 -3.67 0.98
CA GLY A 204 17.84 -4.77 0.02
C GLY A 204 17.65 -4.31 -1.42
N ASN A 205 17.83 -5.24 -2.35
CA ASN A 205 17.58 -5.04 -3.77
C ASN A 205 16.79 -6.23 -4.30
N LEU A 206 15.69 -5.97 -5.03
CA LEU A 206 14.81 -7.02 -5.57
C LEU A 206 15.43 -7.79 -6.73
N ASP A 207 16.51 -7.28 -7.34
CA ASP A 207 17.30 -7.99 -8.37
C ASP A 207 18.11 -9.15 -7.79
N GLY A 208 18.31 -9.18 -6.47
CA GLY A 208 18.98 -10.29 -5.78
C GLY A 208 19.75 -9.86 -4.53
N GLY A 209 20.23 -10.87 -3.80
CA GLY A 209 20.96 -10.70 -2.55
C GLY A 209 20.04 -10.63 -1.32
N GLU A 210 20.67 -10.76 -0.15
CA GLU A 210 20.00 -10.61 1.14
C GLU A 210 19.94 -9.14 1.55
N ALA A 211 18.88 -8.75 2.27
CA ALA A 211 18.78 -7.40 2.82
C ALA A 211 19.80 -7.23 3.96
N THR A 212 20.49 -6.11 3.96
CA THR A 212 21.52 -5.75 4.94
C THR A 212 20.90 -4.90 6.05
N LEU A 213 21.19 -5.25 7.31
CA LEU A 213 20.79 -4.45 8.45
C LEU A 213 21.53 -3.10 8.43
N LEU A 214 20.79 -2.00 8.42
CA LEU A 214 21.33 -0.65 8.49
C LEU A 214 21.31 -0.10 9.93
N LYS A 215 20.21 -0.33 10.63
CA LYS A 215 19.99 0.20 11.97
C LYS A 215 19.04 -0.69 12.76
N GLN A 216 19.24 -0.75 14.06
CA GLN A 216 18.36 -1.44 15.00
C GLN A 216 18.19 -0.59 16.25
N ALA A 217 16.98 -0.54 16.78
CA ALA A 217 16.71 0.05 18.09
C ALA A 217 17.42 -0.77 19.20
N PRO A 218 17.75 -0.16 20.35
CA PRO A 218 18.30 -0.90 21.49
C PRO A 218 17.42 -2.07 21.91
N GLN A 219 18.04 -3.13 22.41
CA GLN A 219 17.34 -4.23 23.08
C GLN A 219 17.14 -3.86 24.53
N ASP A 220 15.90 -3.61 24.97
CA ASP A 220 15.61 -3.14 26.32
C ASP A 220 15.63 -4.26 27.38
N PHE A 221 15.50 -5.52 26.94
CA PHE A 221 15.56 -6.69 27.82
C PHE A 221 16.10 -7.93 27.10
N ASP A 222 16.55 -8.93 27.85
CA ASP A 222 16.96 -10.22 27.27
C ASP A 222 15.72 -11.04 26.89
N ALA A 223 15.47 -11.10 25.58
CA ALA A 223 14.34 -11.83 25.00
C ALA A 223 14.64 -13.32 24.73
N SER A 224 15.87 -13.80 24.96
CA SER A 224 16.31 -15.15 24.56
C SER A 224 15.52 -16.29 25.23
N GLY A 225 14.99 -16.05 26.43
CA GLY A 225 14.16 -16.99 27.19
C GLY A 225 12.69 -17.01 26.81
N TYR A 226 12.23 -16.16 25.89
CA TYR A 226 10.82 -15.99 25.57
C TYR A 226 10.51 -16.50 24.17
N GLN A 227 9.22 -16.73 23.92
CA GLN A 227 8.66 -17.08 22.62
C GLN A 227 7.34 -16.35 22.39
N VAL A 228 7.02 -16.15 21.10
CA VAL A 228 5.73 -15.61 20.65
C VAL A 228 4.98 -16.72 19.93
N SER A 229 3.72 -16.87 20.22
CA SER A 229 2.82 -17.77 19.49
C SER A 229 1.51 -17.08 19.14
N GLN A 230 0.91 -17.44 18.02
CA GLN A 230 -0.41 -16.98 17.62
C GLN A 230 -1.43 -18.07 17.94
N HIS A 231 -2.54 -17.68 18.53
CA HIS A 231 -3.67 -18.54 18.84
C HIS A 231 -4.97 -17.89 18.36
N PHE A 232 -6.06 -18.68 18.41
CA PHE A 232 -7.39 -18.21 18.01
C PHE A 232 -8.40 -18.54 19.10
N ALA A 233 -9.09 -17.53 19.59
CA ALA A 233 -10.30 -17.70 20.40
C ALA A 233 -11.53 -17.75 19.48
N ARG A 234 -12.63 -18.31 19.98
CA ARG A 234 -13.94 -18.22 19.32
C ARG A 234 -14.86 -17.31 20.13
N SER A 235 -15.41 -16.30 19.47
CA SER A 235 -16.45 -15.46 20.05
C SER A 235 -17.80 -16.19 20.09
N LYS A 236 -18.80 -15.58 20.77
CA LYS A 236 -20.14 -16.20 20.89
C LYS A 236 -20.85 -16.45 19.57
N ASP A 237 -20.55 -15.62 18.55
CA ASP A 237 -21.09 -15.75 17.18
C ASP A 237 -20.30 -16.73 16.31
N GLY A 238 -19.26 -17.37 16.86
CA GLY A 238 -18.40 -18.33 16.17
C GLY A 238 -17.21 -17.70 15.46
N THR A 239 -17.08 -16.38 15.44
CA THR A 239 -15.95 -15.67 14.80
C THR A 239 -14.62 -16.09 15.43
N ARG A 240 -13.63 -16.39 14.60
CA ARG A 240 -12.26 -16.68 15.04
C ARG A 240 -11.53 -15.35 15.30
N VAL A 241 -11.08 -15.17 16.54
CA VAL A 241 -10.35 -13.95 16.96
C VAL A 241 -8.90 -14.33 17.21
N PRO A 242 -7.94 -13.83 16.39
CA PRO A 242 -6.54 -14.09 16.62
C PRO A 242 -6.03 -13.30 17.84
N TYR A 243 -5.12 -13.93 18.61
CA TYR A 243 -4.38 -13.28 19.66
C TYR A 243 -2.95 -13.81 19.73
N PHE A 244 -2.06 -13.00 20.29
CA PHE A 244 -0.65 -13.38 20.46
C PHE A 244 -0.39 -13.65 21.94
N GLN A 245 0.39 -14.70 22.19
CA GLN A 245 0.90 -15.00 23.52
C GLN A 245 2.42 -14.83 23.52
N ILE A 246 2.91 -14.02 24.43
CA ILE A 246 4.32 -13.87 24.73
C ILE A 246 4.55 -14.55 26.08
N ALA A 247 5.41 -15.55 26.12
CA ALA A 247 5.65 -16.34 27.31
C ALA A 247 7.08 -16.86 27.37
N ALA A 248 7.54 -17.23 28.55
CA ALA A 248 8.76 -17.97 28.72
C ALA A 248 8.70 -19.31 27.96
N LYS A 249 9.80 -19.76 27.37
CA LYS A 249 9.87 -21.01 26.59
C LYS A 249 9.55 -22.25 27.44
N ASP A 250 9.84 -22.19 28.74
CA ASP A 250 9.64 -23.26 29.72
C ASP A 250 8.35 -23.10 30.53
N LEU A 251 7.47 -22.14 30.15
CA LEU A 251 6.19 -21.91 30.81
C LEU A 251 5.35 -23.20 30.89
N LYS A 252 4.90 -23.54 32.09
CA LYS A 252 3.92 -24.59 32.33
C LYS A 252 2.56 -23.94 32.61
N PRO A 253 1.53 -24.20 31.77
CA PRO A 253 0.21 -23.57 31.94
C PRO A 253 -0.60 -24.30 33.04
N ASP A 254 -0.22 -24.08 34.30
CA ASP A 254 -0.86 -24.71 35.49
C ASP A 254 -1.82 -23.72 36.23
N GLY A 255 -2.01 -22.53 35.68
CA GLY A 255 -2.88 -21.50 36.24
C GLY A 255 -2.22 -20.64 37.32
N SER A 256 -0.95 -20.88 37.67
CA SER A 256 -0.24 -20.12 38.72
C SER A 256 0.48 -18.87 38.18
N THR A 257 0.72 -18.81 36.89
CA THR A 257 1.49 -17.72 36.27
C THR A 257 0.63 -16.46 36.10
N PRO A 258 1.05 -15.32 36.69
CA PRO A 258 0.39 -14.03 36.45
C PRO A 258 0.34 -13.72 34.95
N THR A 259 -0.84 -13.36 34.47
CA THR A 259 -1.07 -13.11 33.04
C THR A 259 -1.69 -11.75 32.83
N LEU A 260 -1.11 -10.95 31.93
CA LEU A 260 -1.68 -9.68 31.44
C LEU A 260 -2.42 -9.93 30.14
N LEU A 261 -3.73 -9.67 30.14
CA LEU A 261 -4.52 -9.61 28.90
C LEU A 261 -4.63 -8.14 28.48
N TYR A 262 -4.10 -7.84 27.28
CA TYR A 262 -4.14 -6.51 26.71
C TYR A 262 -4.90 -6.53 25.38
N GLY A 263 -5.80 -5.57 25.19
CA GLY A 263 -6.51 -5.32 23.94
C GLY A 263 -6.67 -3.83 23.73
N TYR A 264 -6.42 -3.40 22.50
CA TYR A 264 -6.70 -2.02 22.07
C TYR A 264 -8.06 -2.02 21.37
N GLY A 265 -8.99 -1.18 21.85
CA GLY A 265 -10.28 -0.93 21.23
C GLY A 265 -10.18 0.23 20.24
N GLY A 266 -10.86 0.11 19.10
CA GLY A 266 -10.93 1.14 18.07
C GLY A 266 -12.30 1.81 18.03
#